data_f7db2cb6af19f64b63902095bdba3677
#
_entry.id   f7db2cb6af19f64b63902095bdba3677
#
_cell.length_a   1.000
_cell.length_b   1.000
_cell.length_c   1.000
_cell.angle_alpha   90.00
_cell.angle_beta   90.00
_cell.angle_gamma   90.00
#
_symmetry.space_group_name_H-M   'P 1'
#
loop_
_entity.id
_entity.type
_entity.pdbx_description
1 polymer ?
#
loop_
_entity_poly.entity_id
_entity_poly.type
_entity_poly.pdbx_seq_one_letter_code
_entity_poly.pdbx_strand_id
1 'polypeptide(L)'
;METISQQEIITVRPADVKIENGNLCFKFKSNEYVFKLREITSRLAQATEKQLLNYSVSPSGYGIHWPELDEDISFNGLLKK
;
A
#
# COMPACT_ATOMS: atom_id res chain seq x y z
N MET A 1 -6.96 -15.52 24.34
CA MET A 1 -6.93 -15.48 23.80
C MET A 1 -7.02 -14.79 23.13
N GLU A 2 -6.61 -14.59 22.69
CA GLU A 2 -6.63 -14.13 22.11
C GLU A 2 -6.83 -13.79 21.28
N THR A 3 -6.87 -13.73 20.95
CA THR A 3 -7.03 -13.55 20.14
C THR A 3 -7.47 -12.91 19.37
N ILE A 4 -7.83 -12.83 19.15
CA ILE A 4 -8.39 -12.37 18.35
C ILE A 4 -8.25 -11.18 17.93
N SER A 5 -7.90 -10.62 18.50
CA SER A 5 -7.67 -9.41 18.21
C SER A 5 -6.85 -9.23 17.13
N GLN A 6 -6.43 -10.16 16.78
CA GLN A 6 -5.73 -10.14 15.67
C GLN A 6 -6.47 -9.61 14.58
N GLN A 7 -7.58 -9.17 14.80
CA GLN A 7 -8.39 -8.54 13.79
C GLN A 7 -8.08 -7.08 13.65
N GLU A 8 -6.92 -6.65 14.07
CA GLU A 8 -6.56 -5.25 13.91
C GLU A 8 -6.63 -4.87 12.44
N ILE A 9 -7.34 -3.80 12.13
CA ILE A 9 -7.46 -3.29 10.78
C ILE A 9 -6.44 -2.19 10.60
N ILE A 10 -5.59 -2.34 9.59
CA ILE A 10 -4.55 -1.36 9.31
C ILE A 10 -5.11 -0.32 8.36
N THR A 11 -5.13 0.94 8.79
CA THR A 11 -5.58 2.04 7.95
C THR A 11 -4.49 3.09 7.91
N VAL A 12 -4.31 3.70 6.73
CA VAL A 12 -3.27 4.69 6.51
C VAL A 12 -3.91 5.87 5.80
N ARG A 13 -3.59 7.08 6.24
CA ARG A 13 -4.14 8.27 5.63
C ARG A 13 -3.36 8.60 4.36
N PRO A 14 -4.01 9.23 3.36
CA PRO A 14 -3.29 9.61 2.14
C PRO A 14 -2.04 10.43 2.40
N ALA A 15 -2.07 11.28 3.42
CA ALA A 15 -0.91 12.11 3.73
C ALA A 15 0.28 11.29 4.22
N ASP A 16 0.04 10.06 4.66
CA ASP A 16 1.10 9.21 5.17
C ASP A 16 1.58 8.20 4.14
N VAL A 17 1.16 8.34 2.89
CA VAL A 17 1.54 7.44 1.81
C VAL A 17 2.33 8.21 0.77
N LYS A 18 3.42 7.63 0.31
CA LYS A 18 4.26 8.26 -0.70
C LYS A 18 4.86 7.19 -1.59
N ILE A 19 4.97 7.49 -2.88
CA ILE A 19 5.66 6.62 -3.82
C ILE A 19 6.80 7.43 -4.42
N GLU A 20 8.01 6.91 -4.26
CA GLU A 20 9.18 7.58 -4.84
C GLU A 20 10.25 6.55 -5.16
N ASN A 21 10.90 6.74 -6.28
CA ASN A 21 11.99 5.86 -6.72
C ASN A 21 11.58 4.39 -6.78
N GLY A 22 10.33 4.13 -7.17
CA GLY A 22 9.85 2.76 -7.28
C GLY A 22 9.51 2.11 -5.96
N ASN A 23 9.49 2.88 -4.88
CA ASN A 23 9.17 2.35 -3.55
C ASN A 23 7.85 2.92 -3.05
N LEU A 24 7.11 2.07 -2.37
CA LEU A 24 5.91 2.49 -1.66
C LEU A 24 6.29 2.69 -0.21
N CYS A 25 6.09 3.91 0.30
CA CYS A 25 6.41 4.25 1.67
C CYS A 25 5.15 4.68 2.39
N PHE A 26 4.93 4.18 3.59
CA PHE A 26 3.79 4.65 4.37
C PHE A 26 4.08 4.50 5.86
N LYS A 27 3.31 5.24 6.65
CA LYS A 27 3.45 5.23 8.10
C LYS A 27 2.21 4.65 8.74
N PHE A 28 2.42 3.81 9.74
CA PHE A 28 1.32 3.25 10.51
C PHE A 28 1.80 3.10 11.94
N LYS A 29 1.09 3.74 12.88
CA LYS A 29 1.39 3.67 14.30
C LYS A 29 2.85 4.04 14.58
N SER A 30 3.28 5.15 14.03
CA SER A 30 4.62 5.67 14.23
C SER A 30 5.74 4.84 13.62
N ASN A 31 5.38 3.79 12.89
CA ASN A 31 6.37 2.98 12.17
C ASN A 31 6.31 3.34 10.70
N GLU A 32 7.47 3.36 10.08
CA GLU A 32 7.55 3.65 8.66
C GLU A 32 7.88 2.38 7.91
N TYR A 33 7.17 2.11 6.84
CA TYR A 33 7.33 0.90 6.06
C TYR A 33 7.68 1.26 4.62
N VAL A 34 8.59 0.49 4.03
CA VAL A 34 9.02 0.71 2.65
C VAL A 34 8.97 -0.62 1.93
N PHE A 35 8.28 -0.65 0.79
CA PHE A 35 8.19 -1.84 -0.04
C PHE A 35 8.57 -1.48 -1.46
N LYS A 36 9.29 -2.38 -2.12
CA LYS A 36 9.60 -2.18 -3.53
C LYS A 36 8.38 -2.57 -4.35
N LEU A 37 7.85 -1.63 -5.11
CA LEU A 37 6.64 -1.88 -5.88
C LEU A 37 6.78 -3.08 -6.82
N ARG A 38 7.95 -3.24 -7.43
CA ARG A 38 8.15 -4.34 -8.37
C ARG A 38 8.10 -5.70 -7.69
N GLU A 39 8.19 -5.75 -6.37
CA GLU A 39 8.14 -7.01 -5.64
C GLU A 39 6.75 -7.29 -5.09
N ILE A 40 5.82 -6.36 -5.24
CA ILE A 40 4.48 -6.56 -4.72
C ILE A 40 3.63 -7.35 -5.72
N THR A 41 3.53 -6.88 -6.95
CA THR A 41 2.84 -7.60 -8.01
C THR A 41 3.56 -7.40 -9.32
N SER A 42 3.29 -8.29 -10.28
CA SER A 42 3.92 -8.16 -11.59
C SER A 42 3.38 -6.96 -12.35
N ARG A 43 2.13 -6.58 -12.12
CA ARG A 43 1.60 -5.39 -12.79
C ARG A 43 2.35 -4.14 -12.36
N LEU A 44 2.64 -4.03 -11.07
CA LEU A 44 3.39 -2.89 -10.57
C LEU A 44 4.82 -2.94 -11.06
N ALA A 45 5.38 -4.15 -11.20
CA ALA A 45 6.75 -4.28 -11.69
C ALA A 45 6.91 -3.80 -13.11
N GLN A 46 5.86 -3.91 -13.92
CA GLN A 46 5.92 -3.56 -15.33
C GLN A 46 5.37 -2.17 -15.61
N ALA A 47 4.90 -1.47 -14.61
CA ALA A 47 4.27 -0.17 -14.80
C ALA A 47 5.31 0.91 -15.03
N THR A 48 4.90 1.96 -15.76
CA THR A 48 5.76 3.12 -15.91
C THR A 48 5.71 3.96 -14.64
N GLU A 49 6.68 4.83 -14.47
CA GLU A 49 6.69 5.70 -13.32
C GLU A 49 5.42 6.55 -13.27
N LYS A 50 4.97 7.02 -14.42
CA LYS A 50 3.76 7.82 -14.47
C LYS A 50 2.55 7.03 -13.98
N GLN A 51 2.46 5.77 -14.36
CA GLN A 51 1.36 4.92 -13.90
C GLN A 51 1.43 4.67 -12.41
N LEU A 52 2.64 4.47 -11.89
CA LEU A 52 2.81 4.23 -10.47
C LEU A 52 2.44 5.44 -9.62
N LEU A 53 2.65 6.64 -10.16
CA LEU A 53 2.31 7.85 -9.44
C LEU A 53 0.83 8.20 -9.54
N ASN A 54 0.08 7.53 -10.42
CA ASN A 54 -1.35 7.76 -10.53
C ASN A 54 -2.09 6.75 -9.65
N TYR A 55 -2.11 7.02 -8.37
CA TYR A 55 -2.73 6.13 -7.40
C TYR A 55 -3.65 6.92 -6.48
N SER A 56 -4.53 6.22 -5.80
CA SER A 56 -5.37 6.83 -4.78
C SER A 56 -5.44 5.90 -3.57
N VAL A 57 -5.54 6.50 -2.39
CA VAL A 57 -5.73 5.73 -1.17
C VAL A 57 -7.23 5.60 -0.98
N SER A 58 -7.69 4.41 -0.59
CA SER A 58 -9.12 4.18 -0.45
C SER A 58 -9.70 5.13 0.60
N PRO A 59 -10.99 5.46 0.51
CA PRO A 59 -11.59 6.40 1.47
C PRO A 59 -11.47 5.92 2.91
N SER A 60 -11.53 4.61 3.13
CA SER A 60 -11.39 4.07 4.47
C SER A 60 -9.95 3.92 4.88
N GLY A 61 -9.01 4.12 3.97
CA GLY A 61 -7.58 4.11 4.32
C GLY A 61 -6.94 2.75 4.40
N TYR A 62 -7.60 1.70 3.95
CA TYR A 62 -6.96 0.39 4.10
C TYR A 62 -6.31 -0.15 2.83
N GLY A 63 -6.28 0.61 1.77
CA GLY A 63 -5.63 0.14 0.56
C GLY A 63 -5.31 1.24 -0.41
N ILE A 64 -4.60 0.87 -1.47
CA ILE A 64 -4.21 1.77 -2.55
C ILE A 64 -4.70 1.17 -3.85
N HIS A 65 -5.21 2.03 -4.73
CA HIS A 65 -5.75 1.63 -6.02
C HIS A 65 -4.99 2.36 -7.12
N TRP A 66 -4.59 1.62 -8.15
CA TRP A 66 -3.98 2.18 -9.36
C TRP A 66 -4.95 2.02 -10.50
N PRO A 67 -5.70 3.06 -10.86
CA PRO A 67 -6.76 2.92 -11.87
C PRO A 67 -6.26 2.51 -13.26
N GLU A 68 -5.09 2.98 -13.66
CA GLU A 68 -4.60 2.60 -14.99
C GLU A 68 -4.14 1.16 -15.05
N LEU A 69 -3.83 0.58 -13.91
CA LEU A 69 -3.31 -0.79 -13.86
C LEU A 69 -4.35 -1.78 -13.38
N ASP A 70 -5.51 -1.27 -12.94
CA ASP A 70 -6.56 -2.10 -12.36
C ASP A 70 -5.98 -2.95 -11.24
N GLU A 71 -5.18 -2.31 -10.39
CA GLU A 71 -4.49 -3.00 -9.32
C GLU A 71 -4.88 -2.42 -7.97
N ASP A 72 -5.13 -3.29 -6.98
CA ASP A 72 -5.48 -2.88 -5.63
C ASP A 72 -4.58 -3.62 -4.65
N ILE A 73 -4.05 -2.90 -3.68
CA ILE A 73 -3.19 -3.48 -2.65
C ILE A 73 -3.72 -3.04 -1.30
N SER A 74 -3.87 -3.98 -0.38
CA SER A 74 -4.29 -3.63 0.97
C SER A 74 -3.07 -3.54 1.87
N PHE A 75 -3.11 -2.60 2.81
CA PHE A 75 -2.01 -2.47 3.77
C PHE A 75 -1.94 -3.71 4.67
N ASN A 76 -3.10 -4.27 5.00
CA ASN A 76 -3.11 -5.51 5.77
C ASN A 76 -2.37 -6.61 5.02
N GLY A 77 -2.62 -6.72 3.73
CA GLY A 77 -1.97 -7.74 2.92
C GLY A 77 -0.46 -7.56 2.89
N LEU A 78 0.00 -6.31 2.86
CA LEU A 78 1.44 -6.06 2.84
C LEU A 78 2.10 -6.40 4.16
N LEU A 79 1.44 -6.11 5.28
CA LEU A 79 2.07 -6.24 6.58
C LEU A 79 1.86 -7.59 7.23
N LYS A 80 0.99 -8.42 6.68
CA LYS A 80 0.70 -9.70 7.28
C LYS A 80 1.33 -10.86 6.54
N LYS A 81 2.40 -10.66 5.90
CA LYS A 81 3.03 -11.74 5.17
C LYS A 81 3.87 -12.65 6.03
#